data_89ae8c6dd1a57c7f52a81cf1fb7d9532
#
_entry.id   89ae8c6dd1a57c7f52a81cf1fb7d9532
#
_cell.length_a   1.000
_cell.length_b   1.000
_cell.length_c   1.000
_cell.angle_alpha   90.00
_cell.angle_beta   90.00
_cell.angle_gamma   90.00
#
_symmetry.space_group_name_H-M   'P 1'
#
loop_
_entity.id
_entity.type
_entity.pdbx_description
1 polymer ?
#
loop_
_entity_poly.entity_id
_entity_poly.type
_entity_poly.pdbx_seq_one_letter_code
_entity_poly.pdbx_strand_id
1 'polypeptide(L)'
;MLKGLAISPGYALGQIYCLRHIQLENIESSTIPASETEAEIERFKNAIEISRSEISQLLELPQIKSSLEISNIFQAHLTLIDDPDLQKEVSKRIREQMHDVQSVVGSVIKDYSNFFRNLPDPQFQGKAIDIMDVGKRILKNCRKRKSSSNINKQFEDGIIIVAEDLTPSEIVGFNPGRIRGIAIEEGTPTSHASILARSLGIPALIQVKDLMQKAHSGNFAIIDGSSGQIILNPDESLRLRYTGELESYRQRQQKVLASLSEPSVTTDGVQVSLKANIGQLSDLDAVNANRADGIGLYRTEFAYLTRRSFPTENELFQAYSEVIGKVNGASITIRTIDIGGDKISHLMGNALERNPELGWRAVRMAIDCQEVFTTQIRAILRAAALAKPGQVGILFPMISNIEELRKIKQLLNQAHENLIRANEPNPENLKIGIMVEIPSVALLADRFAKEVDFFAIGSNDLVQYTLAVDRTNSKVSHLYQPANPAVIQLIAHVVKVARQHNIRVSLCGEIAGDIRYTVLLLGLGLRELSMNSILIPAVKQIVRNVSAAEMEKLIEPLLHLDTSEEIERALDKINVKLGLQ
;
A
#
# COMPACT_ATOMS: atom_id res chain seq x y z
N MET A 1 -21.57 7.45 22.64
CA MET A 1 -21.11 6.53 21.58
C MET A 1 -21.30 7.20 20.23
N LEU A 2 -20.28 7.25 19.41
CA LEU A 2 -20.32 7.77 18.03
C LEU A 2 -19.84 6.65 17.08
N LYS A 3 -20.26 6.72 15.81
CA LYS A 3 -19.87 5.77 14.78
C LYS A 3 -19.06 6.47 13.70
N GLY A 4 -18.08 5.77 13.17
CA GLY A 4 -17.26 6.17 12.03
C GLY A 4 -16.93 4.97 11.17
N LEU A 5 -16.17 5.21 10.12
CA LEU A 5 -15.63 4.15 9.27
C LEU A 5 -14.33 3.62 9.88
N ALA A 6 -14.28 2.31 10.15
CA ALA A 6 -13.07 1.65 10.65
C ALA A 6 -11.98 1.60 9.57
N ILE A 7 -10.78 2.06 9.92
CA ILE A 7 -9.62 2.09 9.01
C ILE A 7 -8.55 1.10 9.44
N SER A 8 -8.34 0.98 10.74
CA SER A 8 -7.37 0.05 11.33
C SER A 8 -8.02 -0.68 12.48
N PRO A 9 -8.00 -2.03 12.49
CA PRO A 9 -8.67 -2.81 13.52
C PRO A 9 -7.94 -2.75 14.86
N GLY A 10 -8.64 -3.21 15.92
CA GLY A 10 -8.12 -3.30 17.28
C GLY A 10 -8.85 -2.40 18.26
N TYR A 11 -8.41 -2.44 19.51
CA TYR A 11 -9.00 -1.67 20.59
C TYR A 11 -8.01 -0.66 21.14
N ALA A 12 -8.47 0.55 21.42
CA ALA A 12 -7.68 1.58 22.06
C ALA A 12 -8.44 2.17 23.26
N LEU A 13 -7.77 2.26 24.38
CA LEU A 13 -8.26 2.88 25.61
C LEU A 13 -7.26 3.93 26.06
N GLY A 14 -7.72 5.15 26.34
CA GLY A 14 -6.82 6.22 26.77
C GLY A 14 -7.49 7.57 26.92
N GLN A 15 -6.69 8.55 27.34
CA GLN A 15 -7.13 9.94 27.42
C GLN A 15 -7.16 10.58 26.04
N ILE A 16 -8.15 11.41 25.79
CA ILE A 16 -8.33 12.16 24.56
C ILE A 16 -7.33 13.32 24.52
N TYR A 17 -6.67 13.46 23.39
CA TYR A 17 -5.97 14.67 23.00
C TYR A 17 -6.65 15.25 21.75
N CYS A 18 -7.38 16.36 21.91
CA CYS A 18 -7.98 17.08 20.79
C CYS A 18 -6.94 17.93 20.10
N LEU A 19 -6.61 17.57 18.86
CA LEU A 19 -5.77 18.38 18.00
C LEU A 19 -6.64 19.39 17.24
N ARG A 20 -6.50 20.66 17.58
CA ARG A 20 -7.18 21.76 16.88
C ARG A 20 -6.20 22.40 15.91
N HIS A 21 -6.51 22.35 14.62
CA HIS A 21 -5.70 22.98 13.60
C HIS A 21 -5.74 24.51 13.69
N ILE A 22 -4.64 25.10 13.25
CA ILE A 22 -4.64 26.52 12.90
C ILE A 22 -5.47 26.64 11.63
N GLN A 23 -6.67 27.20 11.75
CA GLN A 23 -7.45 27.54 10.59
C GLN A 23 -6.71 28.64 9.82
N LEU A 24 -6.25 28.33 8.62
CA LEU A 24 -5.60 29.27 7.71
C LEU A 24 -6.51 30.48 7.38
N GLU A 25 -7.81 30.31 7.63
CA GLU A 25 -8.84 31.33 7.46
C GLU A 25 -8.82 32.41 8.53
N ASN A 26 -8.24 32.17 9.69
CA ASN A 26 -8.20 33.07 10.84
C ASN A 26 -6.81 33.71 11.05
N ILE A 27 -5.96 33.73 10.03
CA ILE A 27 -4.70 34.50 10.10
C ILE A 27 -5.04 35.97 9.82
N GLU A 28 -5.10 36.75 10.89
CA GLU A 28 -5.25 38.22 10.76
C GLU A 28 -4.07 38.77 9.97
N SER A 29 -4.37 39.52 8.89
CA SER A 29 -3.32 40.18 8.11
C SER A 29 -2.72 41.32 8.93
N SER A 30 -1.42 41.24 9.19
CA SER A 30 -0.67 42.29 9.87
C SER A 30 0.25 43.00 8.88
N THR A 31 0.09 44.31 8.76
CA THR A 31 0.98 45.14 7.94
C THR A 31 2.28 45.42 8.67
N ILE A 32 3.39 45.42 7.95
CA ILE A 32 4.74 45.68 8.47
C ILE A 32 5.33 46.95 7.82
N PRO A 33 6.19 47.67 8.52
CA PRO A 33 6.93 48.80 7.91
C PRO A 33 7.95 48.25 6.88
N ALA A 34 8.24 49.07 5.85
CA ALA A 34 9.19 48.72 4.79
C ALA A 34 10.58 48.31 5.33
N SER A 35 10.99 48.85 6.47
CA SER A 35 12.25 48.50 7.14
C SER A 35 12.32 47.07 7.69
N GLU A 36 11.19 46.40 7.89
CA GLU A 36 11.11 45.03 8.44
C GLU A 36 10.94 43.97 7.35
N THR A 37 10.74 44.36 6.09
CA THR A 37 10.46 43.45 4.97
C THR A 37 11.54 42.37 4.79
N GLU A 38 12.82 42.77 4.80
CA GLU A 38 13.92 41.79 4.63
C GLU A 38 14.06 40.87 5.87
N ALA A 39 13.72 41.37 7.06
CA ALA A 39 13.71 40.51 8.26
C ALA A 39 12.60 39.43 8.19
N GLU A 40 11.43 39.74 7.65
CA GLU A 40 10.35 38.80 7.45
C GLU A 40 10.68 37.77 6.33
N ILE A 41 11.39 38.20 5.27
CA ILE A 41 11.91 37.30 4.23
C ILE A 41 12.95 36.33 4.82
N GLU A 42 13.85 36.82 5.65
CA GLU A 42 14.85 35.97 6.31
C GLU A 42 14.17 34.99 7.29
N ARG A 43 13.12 35.42 7.97
CA ARG A 43 12.29 34.56 8.82
C ARG A 43 11.59 33.48 8.02
N PHE A 44 11.11 33.76 6.81
CA PHE A 44 10.57 32.78 5.89
C PHE A 44 11.61 31.73 5.47
N LYS A 45 12.81 32.20 5.04
CA LYS A 45 13.91 31.29 4.67
C LYS A 45 14.30 30.34 5.81
N ASN A 46 14.42 30.89 7.01
CA ASN A 46 14.70 30.08 8.19
C ASN A 46 13.60 29.05 8.47
N ALA A 47 12.33 29.42 8.27
CA ALA A 47 11.21 28.49 8.42
C ALA A 47 11.22 27.37 7.37
N ILE A 48 11.65 27.67 6.14
CA ILE A 48 11.87 26.68 5.08
C ILE A 48 12.96 25.68 5.49
N GLU A 49 14.13 26.16 5.95
CA GLU A 49 15.24 25.30 6.37
C GLU A 49 14.85 24.39 7.55
N ILE A 50 14.17 24.94 8.56
CA ILE A 50 13.66 24.14 9.69
C ILE A 50 12.68 23.08 9.19
N SER A 51 11.73 23.45 8.32
CA SER A 51 10.74 22.53 7.77
C SER A 51 11.36 21.41 6.95
N ARG A 52 12.39 21.74 6.14
CA ARG A 52 13.18 20.75 5.38
C ARG A 52 13.89 19.77 6.31
N SER A 53 14.57 20.29 7.34
CA SER A 53 15.28 19.48 8.34
C SER A 53 14.34 18.53 9.09
N GLU A 54 13.15 19.03 9.49
CA GLU A 54 12.14 18.21 10.15
C GLU A 54 11.68 17.06 9.24
N ILE A 55 11.36 17.30 7.97
CA ILE A 55 10.93 16.24 7.04
C ILE A 55 12.06 15.26 6.76
N SER A 56 13.30 15.75 6.59
CA SER A 56 14.45 14.88 6.39
C SER A 56 14.68 13.95 7.60
N GLN A 57 14.51 14.45 8.82
CA GLN A 57 14.58 13.62 10.03
C GLN A 57 13.44 12.59 10.08
N LEU A 58 12.23 12.93 9.64
CA LEU A 58 11.12 11.99 9.55
C LEU A 58 11.42 10.86 8.57
N LEU A 59 11.97 11.16 7.40
CA LEU A 59 12.37 10.17 6.40
C LEU A 59 13.45 9.19 6.90
N GLU A 60 14.23 9.57 7.90
CA GLU A 60 15.22 8.68 8.53
C GLU A 60 14.63 7.69 9.54
N LEU A 61 13.37 7.89 9.98
CA LEU A 61 12.73 6.98 10.94
C LEU A 61 12.50 5.59 10.31
N PRO A 62 12.85 4.50 11.02
CA PRO A 62 12.70 3.14 10.47
C PRO A 62 11.29 2.82 9.99
N GLN A 63 10.25 3.29 10.70
CA GLN A 63 8.85 3.07 10.36
C GLN A 63 8.44 3.76 9.05
N ILE A 64 9.06 4.90 8.72
CA ILE A 64 8.82 5.64 7.48
C ILE A 64 9.65 5.08 6.34
N LYS A 65 10.91 4.75 6.60
CA LYS A 65 11.77 4.06 5.62
C LYS A 65 11.18 2.74 5.15
N SER A 66 10.49 2.02 6.02
CA SER A 66 9.86 0.73 5.69
C SER A 66 8.51 0.85 4.95
N SER A 67 7.93 2.04 4.83
CA SER A 67 6.68 2.28 4.11
C SER A 67 6.90 3.21 2.94
N LEU A 68 6.84 2.65 1.73
CA LEU A 68 7.00 3.41 0.49
C LEU A 68 5.96 4.52 0.35
N GLU A 69 4.70 4.21 0.65
CA GLU A 69 3.61 5.18 0.53
C GLU A 69 3.86 6.41 1.40
N ILE A 70 4.31 6.17 2.64
CA ILE A 70 4.62 7.26 3.59
C ILE A 70 5.87 8.01 3.17
N SER A 71 6.92 7.29 2.75
CA SER A 71 8.17 7.90 2.26
C SER A 71 7.92 8.80 1.06
N ASN A 72 7.07 8.36 0.11
CA ASN A 72 6.71 9.15 -1.07
C ASN A 72 5.96 10.44 -0.71
N ILE A 73 5.07 10.40 0.28
CA ILE A 73 4.38 11.60 0.77
C ILE A 73 5.40 12.63 1.27
N PHE A 74 6.32 12.22 2.15
CA PHE A 74 7.33 13.14 2.67
C PHE A 74 8.35 13.59 1.62
N GLN A 75 8.64 12.75 0.62
CA GLN A 75 9.48 13.14 -0.51
C GLN A 75 8.78 14.20 -1.39
N ALA A 76 7.47 14.07 -1.61
CA ALA A 76 6.69 15.09 -2.29
C ALA A 76 6.66 16.41 -1.49
N HIS A 77 6.56 16.33 -0.16
CA HIS A 77 6.65 17.52 0.70
C HIS A 77 8.01 18.22 0.60
N LEU A 78 9.13 17.48 0.54
CA LEU A 78 10.44 18.09 0.29
C LEU A 78 10.48 18.80 -1.06
N THR A 79 9.95 18.17 -2.11
CA THR A 79 9.89 18.78 -3.43
C THR A 79 9.09 20.08 -3.44
N LEU A 80 7.97 20.15 -2.70
CA LEU A 80 7.16 21.35 -2.55
C LEU A 80 7.87 22.44 -1.74
N ILE A 81 8.60 22.09 -0.68
CA ILE A 81 9.39 23.05 0.13
C ILE A 81 10.52 23.65 -0.71
N ASP A 82 11.15 22.83 -1.56
CA ASP A 82 12.27 23.24 -2.41
C ASP A 82 11.83 23.92 -3.71
N ASP A 83 10.51 24.09 -3.94
CA ASP A 83 9.98 24.74 -5.14
C ASP A 83 10.40 26.22 -5.18
N PRO A 84 11.25 26.61 -6.17
CA PRO A 84 11.74 27.98 -6.27
C PRO A 84 10.64 28.99 -6.60
N ASP A 85 9.56 28.58 -7.25
CA ASP A 85 8.48 29.47 -7.64
C ASP A 85 7.60 29.80 -6.44
N LEU A 86 7.34 28.83 -5.56
CA LEU A 86 6.67 29.05 -4.27
C LEU A 86 7.49 30.04 -3.41
N GLN A 87 8.80 29.83 -3.29
CA GLN A 87 9.67 30.65 -2.47
C GLN A 87 9.80 32.08 -3.02
N LYS A 88 9.88 32.24 -4.35
CA LYS A 88 9.91 33.54 -5.02
C LYS A 88 8.59 34.30 -4.83
N GLU A 89 7.45 33.62 -4.98
CA GLU A 89 6.13 34.23 -4.86
C GLU A 89 5.89 34.74 -3.44
N VAL A 90 6.23 33.96 -2.41
CA VAL A 90 6.14 34.41 -1.01
C VAL A 90 7.04 35.64 -0.77
N SER A 91 8.31 35.58 -1.19
CA SER A 91 9.26 36.68 -1.00
C SER A 91 8.82 37.95 -1.74
N LYS A 92 8.25 37.79 -2.95
CA LYS A 92 7.71 38.91 -3.75
C LYS A 92 6.51 39.55 -3.05
N ARG A 93 5.53 38.74 -2.60
CA ARG A 93 4.33 39.30 -1.92
C ARG A 93 4.68 39.98 -0.59
N ILE A 94 5.65 39.50 0.18
CA ILE A 94 6.11 40.21 1.40
C ILE A 94 6.60 41.61 1.03
N ARG A 95 7.39 41.74 -0.05
CA ARG A 95 7.91 43.06 -0.50
C ARG A 95 6.83 43.99 -1.04
N GLU A 96 5.90 43.47 -1.84
CA GLU A 96 4.89 44.26 -2.52
C GLU A 96 3.71 44.65 -1.62
N GLN A 97 3.28 43.74 -0.76
CA GLN A 97 2.09 43.92 0.08
C GLN A 97 2.42 44.47 1.47
N MET A 98 3.70 44.44 1.88
CA MET A 98 4.14 44.88 3.22
C MET A 98 3.34 44.20 4.34
N HIS A 99 3.09 42.89 4.20
CA HIS A 99 2.46 42.06 5.21
C HIS A 99 3.48 41.12 5.87
N ASP A 100 3.18 40.70 7.09
CA ASP A 100 4.02 39.72 7.81
C ASP A 100 4.08 38.36 7.10
N VAL A 101 5.10 37.59 7.39
CA VAL A 101 5.36 36.30 6.74
C VAL A 101 4.20 35.31 6.93
N GLN A 102 3.50 35.35 8.08
CA GLN A 102 2.41 34.38 8.34
C GLN A 102 1.20 34.68 7.44
N SER A 103 0.82 35.93 7.31
CA SER A 103 -0.27 36.37 6.44
C SER A 103 0.02 36.03 4.97
N VAL A 104 1.24 36.31 4.51
CA VAL A 104 1.63 36.08 3.11
C VAL A 104 1.72 34.59 2.82
N VAL A 105 2.39 33.80 3.66
CA VAL A 105 2.47 32.33 3.47
C VAL A 105 1.08 31.71 3.47
N GLY A 106 0.20 32.11 4.41
CA GLY A 106 -1.18 31.63 4.45
C GLY A 106 -1.95 31.92 3.16
N SER A 107 -1.82 33.13 2.62
CA SER A 107 -2.45 33.53 1.35
C SER A 107 -1.91 32.74 0.16
N VAL A 108 -0.59 32.61 0.01
CA VAL A 108 0.04 31.89 -1.10
C VAL A 108 -0.35 30.42 -1.07
N ILE A 109 -0.26 29.77 0.08
CA ILE A 109 -0.65 28.36 0.23
C ILE A 109 -2.12 28.12 -0.11
N LYS A 110 -3.01 29.03 0.29
CA LYS A 110 -4.43 28.98 -0.05
C LYS A 110 -4.65 29.09 -1.56
N ASP A 111 -3.96 30.04 -2.22
CA ASP A 111 -4.07 30.24 -3.66
C ASP A 111 -3.58 29.00 -4.43
N TYR A 112 -2.42 28.43 -4.05
CA TYR A 112 -1.89 27.21 -4.65
C TYR A 112 -2.81 26.01 -4.41
N SER A 113 -3.27 25.82 -3.17
CA SER A 113 -4.20 24.72 -2.85
C SER A 113 -5.50 24.83 -3.66
N ASN A 114 -6.10 26.02 -3.76
CA ASN A 114 -7.29 26.26 -4.55
C ASN A 114 -7.06 26.02 -6.04
N PHE A 115 -5.90 26.43 -6.57
CA PHE A 115 -5.54 26.17 -7.96
C PHE A 115 -5.53 24.66 -8.24
N PHE A 116 -4.83 23.86 -7.44
CA PHE A 116 -4.76 22.40 -7.63
C PHE A 116 -6.09 21.70 -7.37
N ARG A 117 -6.90 22.17 -6.41
CA ARG A 117 -8.22 21.62 -6.11
C ARG A 117 -9.22 21.80 -7.26
N ASN A 118 -9.07 22.88 -8.04
CA ASN A 118 -9.93 23.20 -9.17
C ASN A 118 -9.49 22.57 -10.50
N LEU A 119 -8.35 21.86 -10.52
CA LEU A 119 -7.94 21.11 -11.70
C LEU A 119 -8.85 19.90 -11.91
N PRO A 120 -9.19 19.56 -13.16
CA PRO A 120 -10.12 18.46 -13.47
C PRO A 120 -9.56 17.07 -13.14
N ASP A 121 -8.24 16.93 -13.00
CA ASP A 121 -7.58 15.66 -12.74
C ASP A 121 -7.52 15.36 -11.24
N PRO A 122 -8.07 14.20 -10.77
CA PRO A 122 -8.04 13.80 -9.37
C PRO A 122 -6.64 13.69 -8.75
N GLN A 123 -5.61 13.39 -9.55
CA GLN A 123 -4.23 13.31 -9.06
C GLN A 123 -3.71 14.68 -8.62
N PHE A 124 -4.09 15.75 -9.31
CA PHE A 124 -3.74 17.10 -8.90
C PHE A 124 -4.56 17.59 -7.71
N GLN A 125 -5.80 17.11 -7.55
CA GLN A 125 -6.60 17.42 -6.36
C GLN A 125 -5.95 16.87 -5.07
N GLY A 126 -5.31 15.69 -5.14
CA GLY A 126 -4.52 15.14 -4.03
C GLY A 126 -3.36 16.03 -3.61
N LYS A 127 -2.68 16.68 -4.54
CA LYS A 127 -1.58 17.63 -4.25
C LYS A 127 -2.02 18.85 -3.45
N ALA A 128 -3.29 19.24 -3.51
CA ALA A 128 -3.82 20.33 -2.70
C ALA A 128 -3.70 20.03 -1.19
N ILE A 129 -3.82 18.76 -0.80
CA ILE A 129 -3.65 18.32 0.59
C ILE A 129 -2.19 18.42 1.01
N ASP A 130 -1.26 17.98 0.16
CA ASP A 130 0.18 18.07 0.42
C ASP A 130 0.64 19.53 0.57
N ILE A 131 0.14 20.42 -0.30
CA ILE A 131 0.41 21.87 -0.24
C ILE A 131 -0.08 22.45 1.08
N MET A 132 -1.26 22.04 1.54
CA MET A 132 -1.81 22.49 2.82
C MET A 132 -0.98 21.98 4.01
N ASP A 133 -0.51 20.73 3.99
CA ASP A 133 0.33 20.19 5.07
C ASP A 133 1.69 20.91 5.12
N VAL A 134 2.36 21.07 3.99
CA VAL A 134 3.61 21.84 3.88
C VAL A 134 3.40 23.28 4.34
N GLY A 135 2.31 23.92 3.93
CA GLY A 135 1.97 25.27 4.34
C GLY A 135 1.77 25.42 5.85
N LYS A 136 1.01 24.51 6.47
CA LYS A 136 0.82 24.47 7.93
C LYS A 136 2.15 24.32 8.68
N ARG A 137 3.06 23.49 8.17
CA ARG A 137 4.40 23.29 8.72
C ARG A 137 5.25 24.56 8.64
N ILE A 138 5.31 25.21 7.47
CA ILE A 138 6.03 26.46 7.28
C ILE A 138 5.48 27.53 8.23
N LEU A 139 4.15 27.68 8.32
CA LEU A 139 3.49 28.64 9.22
C LEU A 139 3.82 28.37 10.69
N LYS A 140 3.84 27.11 11.12
CA LYS A 140 4.26 26.73 12.47
C LYS A 140 5.68 27.21 12.76
N ASN A 141 6.60 27.04 11.81
CA ASN A 141 8.00 27.42 11.93
C ASN A 141 8.25 28.93 11.74
N CYS A 142 7.30 29.65 11.12
CA CYS A 142 7.29 31.13 11.08
C CYS A 142 6.89 31.79 12.42
N ARG A 143 6.30 31.08 13.38
CA ARG A 143 5.88 31.67 14.65
C ARG A 143 7.10 32.01 15.53
N LYS A 144 7.12 33.20 16.10
CA LYS A 144 8.09 33.56 17.17
C LYS A 144 7.86 32.58 18.31
N ARG A 145 8.88 31.77 18.64
CA ARG A 145 8.83 30.72 19.68
C ARG A 145 8.15 31.24 20.97
N LYS A 146 6.89 30.91 21.19
CA LYS A 146 6.34 30.73 22.52
C LYS A 146 6.12 29.23 22.68
N SER A 147 6.93 28.64 23.55
CA SER A 147 6.88 27.29 24.11
C SER A 147 6.10 26.26 23.29
N SER A 148 6.83 25.35 22.62
CA SER A 148 6.30 24.02 22.37
C SER A 148 5.81 23.49 23.73
N SER A 149 4.52 23.47 23.94
CA SER A 149 3.91 22.73 25.04
C SER A 149 4.47 21.32 24.92
N ASN A 150 5.20 20.88 25.93
CA ASN A 150 5.76 19.53 26.04
C ASN A 150 4.59 18.54 26.15
N ILE A 151 3.90 18.27 25.03
CA ILE A 151 2.83 17.27 24.90
C ILE A 151 3.34 15.92 25.45
N ASN A 152 4.62 15.64 25.21
CA ASN A 152 5.29 14.44 25.70
C ASN A 152 5.41 14.33 27.24
N LYS A 153 5.20 15.41 28.00
CA LYS A 153 5.24 15.38 29.47
C LYS A 153 3.86 15.32 30.13
N GLN A 154 2.79 15.59 29.41
CA GLN A 154 1.46 15.77 29.99
C GLN A 154 0.62 14.47 30.03
N PHE A 155 0.99 13.44 29.25
CA PHE A 155 0.23 12.18 29.15
C PHE A 155 1.19 10.99 29.25
N GLU A 156 1.30 10.38 30.43
CA GLU A 156 2.22 9.25 30.68
C GLU A 156 1.72 7.92 30.09
N ASP A 157 0.41 7.70 30.02
CA ASP A 157 -0.22 6.40 29.72
C ASP A 157 -0.61 6.18 28.23
N GLY A 158 -0.26 7.09 27.35
CA GLY A 158 -0.65 7.05 25.93
C GLY A 158 -2.00 7.71 25.67
N ILE A 159 -2.17 8.24 24.46
CA ILE A 159 -3.28 9.11 24.07
C ILE A 159 -4.10 8.55 22.93
N ILE A 160 -5.38 8.94 22.90
CA ILE A 160 -6.25 8.85 21.74
C ILE A 160 -6.29 10.23 21.08
N ILE A 161 -5.78 10.32 19.85
CA ILE A 161 -5.83 11.56 19.09
C ILE A 161 -7.22 11.73 18.49
N VAL A 162 -7.80 12.90 18.72
CA VAL A 162 -9.07 13.32 18.13
C VAL A 162 -8.84 14.60 17.35
N ALA A 163 -9.23 14.64 16.08
CA ALA A 163 -9.05 15.78 15.20
C ALA A 163 -10.19 15.90 14.17
N GLU A 164 -10.33 17.06 13.55
CA GLU A 164 -11.19 17.23 12.38
C GLU A 164 -10.61 16.48 11.18
N ASP A 165 -9.32 16.71 10.91
CA ASP A 165 -8.48 16.00 9.95
C ASP A 165 -7.08 15.83 10.57
N LEU A 166 -6.22 15.01 9.97
CA LEU A 166 -4.89 14.73 10.51
C LEU A 166 -3.88 14.62 9.38
N THR A 167 -2.81 15.40 9.49
CA THR A 167 -1.73 15.34 8.52
C THR A 167 -0.68 14.29 8.89
N PRO A 168 0.06 13.73 7.92
CA PRO A 168 1.16 12.79 8.18
C PRO A 168 2.18 13.36 9.16
N SER A 169 2.51 14.62 8.99
CA SER A 169 3.47 15.34 9.81
C SER A 169 3.08 15.40 11.28
N GLU A 170 1.79 15.51 11.56
CA GLU A 170 1.25 15.54 12.91
C GLU A 170 1.30 14.16 13.56
N ILE A 171 0.89 13.10 12.83
CA ILE A 171 0.93 11.74 13.36
C ILE A 171 2.36 11.35 13.74
N VAL A 172 3.32 11.63 12.88
CA VAL A 172 4.72 11.28 13.14
C VAL A 172 5.36 12.20 14.19
N GLY A 173 4.88 13.44 14.30
CA GLY A 173 5.30 14.39 15.34
C GLY A 173 4.94 13.94 16.77
N PHE A 174 3.96 13.05 16.91
CA PHE A 174 3.73 12.29 18.14
C PHE A 174 4.63 11.06 18.16
N ASN A 175 5.21 10.73 19.31
CA ASN A 175 5.89 9.45 19.43
C ASN A 175 4.89 8.31 19.15
N PRO A 176 5.06 7.51 18.06
CA PRO A 176 4.09 6.48 17.68
C PRO A 176 3.79 5.48 18.79
N GLY A 177 4.77 5.20 19.66
CA GLY A 177 4.61 4.31 20.82
C GLY A 177 3.65 4.84 21.90
N ARG A 178 3.28 6.13 21.83
CA ARG A 178 2.32 6.77 22.76
C ARG A 178 0.94 6.97 22.18
N ILE A 179 0.75 6.81 20.88
CA ILE A 179 -0.58 6.87 20.27
C ILE A 179 -1.26 5.53 20.48
N ARG A 180 -2.36 5.52 21.24
CA ARG A 180 -3.19 4.33 21.45
C ARG A 180 -4.24 4.17 20.36
N GLY A 181 -4.79 5.29 19.86
CA GLY A 181 -5.83 5.28 18.84
C GLY A 181 -6.00 6.63 18.18
N ILE A 182 -6.64 6.65 17.02
CA ILE A 182 -6.92 7.85 16.22
C ILE A 182 -8.40 7.87 15.84
N ALA A 183 -9.08 9.02 16.02
CA ALA A 183 -10.42 9.25 15.51
C ALA A 183 -10.50 10.62 14.88
N ILE A 184 -11.02 10.73 13.64
CA ILE A 184 -11.14 11.99 12.89
C ILE A 184 -12.53 12.16 12.29
N GLU A 185 -12.97 13.41 12.18
CA GLU A 185 -14.29 13.74 11.62
C GLU A 185 -14.32 13.58 10.11
N GLU A 186 -13.25 13.94 9.43
CA GLU A 186 -13.11 13.90 7.98
C GLU A 186 -12.22 12.73 7.54
N GLY A 187 -11.90 12.68 6.26
CA GLY A 187 -10.96 11.71 5.69
C GLY A 187 -11.62 10.63 4.84
N THR A 188 -10.77 9.97 4.08
CA THR A 188 -11.13 8.83 3.22
C THR A 188 -10.28 7.61 3.58
N PRO A 189 -10.68 6.39 3.22
CA PRO A 189 -9.85 5.20 3.42
C PRO A 189 -8.46 5.27 2.79
N THR A 190 -8.31 6.10 1.76
CA THR A 190 -7.06 6.35 1.02
C THR A 190 -6.34 7.62 1.47
N SER A 191 -6.86 8.36 2.47
CA SER A 191 -6.16 9.53 2.99
C SER A 191 -4.82 9.16 3.64
N HIS A 192 -3.89 10.10 3.66
CA HIS A 192 -2.56 9.90 4.25
C HIS A 192 -2.62 9.48 5.72
N ALA A 193 -3.55 10.05 6.49
CA ALA A 193 -3.79 9.66 7.88
C ALA A 193 -4.23 8.20 8.01
N SER A 194 -5.10 7.73 7.11
CA SER A 194 -5.61 6.36 7.07
C SER A 194 -4.49 5.37 6.72
N ILE A 195 -3.67 5.70 5.74
CA ILE A 195 -2.52 4.89 5.32
C ILE A 195 -1.54 4.76 6.50
N LEU A 196 -1.22 5.88 7.15
CA LEU A 196 -0.27 5.91 8.26
C LEU A 196 -0.77 5.13 9.47
N ALA A 197 -2.04 5.30 9.84
CA ALA A 197 -2.65 4.56 10.96
C ALA A 197 -2.59 3.04 10.74
N ARG A 198 -2.91 2.58 9.52
CA ARG A 198 -2.79 1.15 9.16
C ARG A 198 -1.36 0.66 9.21
N SER A 199 -0.43 1.41 8.64
CA SER A 199 1.00 1.04 8.62
C SER A 199 1.61 0.94 10.01
N LEU A 200 1.17 1.80 10.93
CA LEU A 200 1.61 1.80 12.33
C LEU A 200 0.82 0.83 13.22
N GLY A 201 -0.21 0.15 12.68
CA GLY A 201 -1.08 -0.75 13.45
C GLY A 201 -1.86 -0.05 14.56
N ILE A 202 -2.17 1.26 14.39
CA ILE A 202 -2.90 2.05 15.38
C ILE A 202 -4.39 1.94 15.08
N PRO A 203 -5.25 1.50 16.03
CA PRO A 203 -6.72 1.49 15.86
C PRO A 203 -7.22 2.87 15.44
N ALA A 204 -7.95 2.95 14.30
CA ALA A 204 -8.31 4.24 13.73
C ALA A 204 -9.71 4.25 13.11
N LEU A 205 -10.42 5.37 13.33
CA LEU A 205 -11.72 5.69 12.76
C LEU A 205 -11.67 7.01 12.01
N ILE A 206 -12.38 7.06 10.89
CA ILE A 206 -12.62 8.29 10.13
C ILE A 206 -14.11 8.55 9.96
N GLN A 207 -14.48 9.74 9.49
CA GLN A 207 -15.88 10.14 9.26
C GLN A 207 -16.75 10.03 10.53
N VAL A 208 -16.17 10.33 11.69
CA VAL A 208 -16.89 10.30 12.97
C VAL A 208 -17.61 11.65 13.16
N LYS A 209 -18.88 11.71 12.85
CA LYS A 209 -19.69 12.94 12.94
C LYS A 209 -19.75 13.51 14.36
N ASP A 210 -19.69 14.85 14.47
CA ASP A 210 -19.77 15.63 15.71
C ASP A 210 -18.69 15.27 16.75
N LEU A 211 -17.58 14.68 16.32
CA LEU A 211 -16.52 14.22 17.22
C LEU A 211 -15.86 15.39 17.97
N MET A 212 -15.46 16.45 17.24
CA MET A 212 -14.77 17.61 17.80
C MET A 212 -15.67 18.46 18.73
N GLN A 213 -16.99 18.38 18.56
CA GLN A 213 -17.94 19.04 19.45
C GLN A 213 -18.10 18.31 20.78
N LYS A 214 -18.05 16.96 20.75
CA LYS A 214 -18.33 16.09 21.90
C LYS A 214 -17.10 15.63 22.65
N ALA A 215 -15.93 15.61 21.98
CA ALA A 215 -14.66 15.22 22.57
C ALA A 215 -13.96 16.40 23.26
N HIS A 216 -13.42 16.16 24.45
CA HIS A 216 -12.64 17.15 25.18
C HIS A 216 -11.31 16.54 25.63
N SER A 217 -10.21 17.29 25.46
CA SER A 217 -8.89 16.85 25.93
C SER A 217 -8.90 16.55 27.43
N GLY A 218 -8.25 15.45 27.81
CA GLY A 218 -8.20 14.95 29.18
C GLY A 218 -9.34 13.99 29.54
N ASN A 219 -10.45 13.96 28.78
CA ASN A 219 -11.49 12.96 28.95
C ASN A 219 -11.00 11.58 28.49
N PHE A 220 -11.64 10.53 28.97
CA PHE A 220 -11.30 9.16 28.58
C PHE A 220 -12.16 8.70 27.40
N ALA A 221 -11.56 7.94 26.48
CA ALA A 221 -12.29 7.32 25.39
C ALA A 221 -11.86 5.87 25.15
N ILE A 222 -12.73 5.16 24.45
CA ILE A 222 -12.49 3.83 23.91
C ILE A 222 -12.74 3.88 22.41
N ILE A 223 -11.80 3.38 21.61
CA ILE A 223 -11.96 3.13 20.18
C ILE A 223 -12.06 1.62 19.98
N ASP A 224 -13.13 1.21 19.29
CA ASP A 224 -13.30 -0.12 18.73
C ASP A 224 -13.15 -0.02 17.21
N GLY A 225 -11.95 -0.29 16.74
CA GLY A 225 -11.60 -0.26 15.32
C GLY A 225 -12.16 -1.44 14.52
N SER A 226 -12.75 -2.44 15.18
CA SER A 226 -13.41 -3.57 14.51
C SER A 226 -14.87 -3.26 14.20
N SER A 227 -15.59 -2.63 15.15
CA SER A 227 -17.00 -2.24 14.98
C SER A 227 -17.21 -0.82 14.45
N GLY A 228 -16.14 -0.03 14.29
CA GLY A 228 -16.22 1.36 13.84
C GLY A 228 -16.81 2.32 14.88
N GLN A 229 -16.57 2.09 16.18
CA GLN A 229 -17.18 2.84 17.26
C GLN A 229 -16.15 3.57 18.13
N ILE A 230 -16.51 4.79 18.57
CA ILE A 230 -15.81 5.49 19.64
C ILE A 230 -16.79 5.80 20.77
N ILE A 231 -16.40 5.49 22.00
CA ILE A 231 -17.15 5.72 23.22
C ILE A 231 -16.42 6.80 24.02
N LEU A 232 -17.06 7.96 24.14
CA LEU A 232 -16.55 9.08 24.94
C LEU A 232 -17.06 8.96 26.37
N ASN A 233 -16.20 9.20 27.36
CA ASN A 233 -16.49 9.14 28.79
C ASN A 233 -17.20 7.82 29.20
N PRO A 234 -16.59 6.64 28.87
CA PRO A 234 -17.17 5.36 29.24
C PRO A 234 -17.28 5.22 30.77
N ASP A 235 -18.35 4.58 31.22
CA ASP A 235 -18.47 4.17 32.61
C ASP A 235 -17.47 3.06 32.97
N GLU A 236 -17.39 2.72 34.25
CA GLU A 236 -16.42 1.74 34.73
C GLU A 236 -16.69 0.33 34.18
N SER A 237 -17.95 -0.02 33.97
CA SER A 237 -18.36 -1.33 33.44
C SER A 237 -17.87 -1.51 31.98
N LEU A 238 -18.03 -0.47 31.14
CA LEU A 238 -17.55 -0.45 29.78
C LEU A 238 -16.00 -0.45 29.72
N ARG A 239 -15.35 0.29 30.62
CA ARG A 239 -13.87 0.26 30.70
C ARG A 239 -13.36 -1.14 31.04
N LEU A 240 -13.91 -1.81 32.00
CA LEU A 240 -13.54 -3.17 32.39
C LEU A 240 -13.78 -4.15 31.24
N ARG A 241 -14.94 -4.07 30.59
CA ARG A 241 -15.25 -4.91 29.43
C ARG A 241 -14.22 -4.74 28.30
N TYR A 242 -13.97 -3.51 27.85
CA TYR A 242 -13.04 -3.26 26.75
C TYR A 242 -11.57 -3.48 27.15
N THR A 243 -11.22 -3.38 28.42
CA THR A 243 -9.89 -3.81 28.90
C THR A 243 -9.73 -5.31 28.71
N GLY A 244 -10.76 -6.11 29.03
CA GLY A 244 -10.75 -7.55 28.77
C GLY A 244 -10.68 -7.90 27.28
N GLU A 245 -11.41 -7.17 26.43
CA GLU A 245 -11.34 -7.34 24.97
C GLU A 245 -9.93 -7.01 24.42
N LEU A 246 -9.32 -5.91 24.91
CA LEU A 246 -7.94 -5.53 24.53
C LEU A 246 -6.92 -6.59 24.96
N GLU A 247 -7.05 -7.12 26.18
CA GLU A 247 -6.18 -8.17 26.69
C GLU A 247 -6.32 -9.46 25.85
N SER A 248 -7.56 -9.86 25.58
CA SER A 248 -7.86 -11.01 24.72
C SER A 248 -7.34 -10.82 23.28
N TYR A 249 -7.43 -9.61 22.73
CA TYR A 249 -6.89 -9.26 21.44
C TYR A 249 -5.36 -9.35 21.43
N ARG A 250 -4.69 -8.81 22.46
CA ARG A 250 -3.23 -8.91 22.62
C ARG A 250 -2.75 -10.35 22.76
N GLN A 251 -3.45 -11.16 23.57
CA GLN A 251 -3.12 -12.58 23.73
C GLN A 251 -3.29 -13.35 22.43
N ARG A 252 -4.33 -13.06 21.65
CA ARG A 252 -4.48 -13.62 20.29
C ARG A 252 -3.32 -13.23 19.39
N GLN A 253 -2.94 -11.95 19.35
CA GLN A 253 -1.78 -11.50 18.57
C GLN A 253 -0.47 -12.17 19.03
N GLN A 254 -0.24 -12.30 20.33
CA GLN A 254 0.96 -12.99 20.83
C GLN A 254 0.97 -14.46 20.45
N LYS A 255 -0.16 -15.17 20.50
CA LYS A 255 -0.27 -16.56 20.02
C LYS A 255 0.04 -16.67 18.52
N VAL A 256 -0.46 -15.72 17.72
CA VAL A 256 -0.17 -15.63 16.29
C VAL A 256 1.33 -15.44 16.06
N LEU A 257 1.97 -14.52 16.78
CA LEU A 257 3.43 -14.29 16.68
C LEU A 257 4.24 -15.50 17.14
N ALA A 258 3.84 -16.17 18.21
CA ALA A 258 4.51 -17.39 18.69
C ALA A 258 4.41 -18.55 17.68
N SER A 259 3.33 -18.62 16.90
CA SER A 259 3.15 -19.65 15.87
C SER A 259 3.88 -19.35 14.55
N LEU A 260 4.52 -18.17 14.42
CA LEU A 260 5.20 -17.78 13.17
C LEU A 260 6.37 -18.70 12.79
N SER A 261 7.07 -19.27 13.76
CA SER A 261 8.18 -20.18 13.53
C SER A 261 7.74 -21.57 13.03
N GLU A 262 6.47 -21.90 13.24
CA GLU A 262 5.91 -23.18 12.82
C GLU A 262 5.63 -23.21 11.31
N PRO A 263 5.74 -24.38 10.63
CA PRO A 263 5.42 -24.46 9.21
C PRO A 263 3.93 -24.21 8.94
N SER A 264 3.62 -23.68 7.75
CA SER A 264 2.25 -23.44 7.28
C SER A 264 1.69 -24.77 6.71
N VAL A 265 1.24 -25.66 7.59
CA VAL A 265 0.73 -26.99 7.24
C VAL A 265 -0.69 -27.14 7.81
N THR A 266 -1.62 -27.61 6.98
CA THR A 266 -3.01 -27.90 7.40
C THR A 266 -3.08 -29.09 8.36
N THR A 267 -4.22 -29.27 9.02
CA THR A 267 -4.42 -30.39 9.98
C THR A 267 -4.31 -31.76 9.34
N ASP A 268 -4.54 -31.86 8.03
CA ASP A 268 -4.37 -33.11 7.23
C ASP A 268 -2.99 -33.19 6.54
N GLY A 269 -2.02 -32.37 6.95
CA GLY A 269 -0.62 -32.49 6.54
C GLY A 269 -0.29 -31.83 5.19
N VAL A 270 -1.18 -31.05 4.60
CA VAL A 270 -0.94 -30.34 3.33
C VAL A 270 -0.16 -29.05 3.58
N GLN A 271 1.00 -28.93 2.96
CA GLN A 271 1.81 -27.70 3.03
C GLN A 271 1.21 -26.59 2.17
N VAL A 272 1.11 -25.39 2.74
CA VAL A 272 0.67 -24.18 2.05
C VAL A 272 1.78 -23.14 2.14
N SER A 273 2.30 -22.71 1.01
CA SER A 273 3.35 -21.69 0.98
C SER A 273 2.75 -20.30 1.10
N LEU A 274 3.15 -19.56 2.14
CA LEU A 274 2.72 -18.18 2.39
C LEU A 274 3.86 -17.21 2.07
N LYS A 275 3.74 -16.54 0.95
CA LYS A 275 4.77 -15.65 0.40
C LYS A 275 4.40 -14.18 0.53
N ALA A 276 5.40 -13.33 0.44
CA ALA A 276 5.20 -11.89 0.50
C ALA A 276 5.13 -11.26 -0.90
N ASN A 277 4.31 -10.23 -1.02
CA ASN A 277 4.39 -9.23 -2.09
C ASN A 277 5.30 -8.09 -1.63
N ILE A 278 6.25 -7.69 -2.46
CA ILE A 278 7.13 -6.55 -2.20
C ILE A 278 7.19 -5.60 -3.39
N GLY A 279 7.49 -4.33 -3.13
CA GLY A 279 7.77 -3.31 -4.15
C GLY A 279 9.20 -2.80 -4.09
N GLN A 280 9.87 -2.94 -2.95
CA GLN A 280 11.21 -2.40 -2.72
C GLN A 280 11.99 -3.19 -1.66
N LEU A 281 13.27 -2.87 -1.56
CA LEU A 281 14.21 -3.56 -0.66
C LEU A 281 13.85 -3.41 0.83
N SER A 282 13.32 -2.26 1.23
CA SER A 282 12.90 -2.01 2.63
C SER A 282 11.77 -2.90 3.11
N ASP A 283 10.99 -3.50 2.22
CA ASP A 283 9.90 -4.41 2.57
C ASP A 283 10.44 -5.74 3.17
N LEU A 284 11.71 -6.07 2.92
CA LEU A 284 12.33 -7.32 3.35
C LEU A 284 12.42 -7.47 4.87
N ASP A 285 12.54 -6.37 5.61
CA ASP A 285 12.55 -6.42 7.08
C ASP A 285 11.21 -6.96 7.61
N ALA A 286 10.10 -6.49 7.04
CA ALA A 286 8.76 -6.98 7.36
C ALA A 286 8.53 -8.42 6.86
N VAL A 287 9.08 -8.78 5.70
CA VAL A 287 9.04 -10.16 5.15
C VAL A 287 9.70 -11.14 6.13
N ASN A 288 10.89 -10.80 6.61
CA ASN A 288 11.65 -11.62 7.56
C ASN A 288 10.98 -11.67 8.94
N ALA A 289 10.47 -10.54 9.44
CA ALA A 289 9.77 -10.46 10.73
C ALA A 289 8.51 -11.33 10.74
N ASN A 290 7.76 -11.36 9.64
CA ASN A 290 6.52 -12.15 9.50
C ASN A 290 6.75 -13.57 8.97
N ARG A 291 8.02 -14.01 8.83
CA ARG A 291 8.39 -15.38 8.44
C ARG A 291 7.71 -15.85 7.15
N ALA A 292 7.74 -15.00 6.11
CA ALA A 292 7.29 -15.42 4.79
C ALA A 292 8.15 -16.54 4.23
N ASP A 293 7.55 -17.48 3.52
CA ASP A 293 8.26 -18.62 2.89
C ASP A 293 9.05 -18.22 1.63
N GLY A 294 8.97 -16.93 1.25
CA GLY A 294 9.67 -16.33 0.12
C GLY A 294 8.93 -15.13 -0.43
N ILE A 295 9.32 -14.68 -1.61
CA ILE A 295 8.68 -13.58 -2.32
C ILE A 295 7.89 -14.15 -3.49
N GLY A 296 6.56 -14.10 -3.39
CA GLY A 296 5.67 -14.58 -4.45
C GLY A 296 5.45 -13.55 -5.55
N LEU A 297 5.63 -12.25 -5.22
CA LEU A 297 5.53 -11.16 -6.19
C LEU A 297 6.48 -10.02 -5.82
N TYR A 298 7.52 -9.81 -6.62
CA TYR A 298 8.30 -8.59 -6.59
C TYR A 298 7.82 -7.65 -7.70
N ARG A 299 7.15 -6.55 -7.32
CA ARG A 299 6.67 -5.50 -8.20
C ARG A 299 7.82 -4.56 -8.53
N THR A 300 8.19 -4.45 -9.80
CA THR A 300 9.40 -3.72 -10.23
C THR A 300 9.13 -2.26 -10.64
N GLU A 301 7.88 -1.83 -10.60
CA GLU A 301 7.41 -0.53 -11.09
C GLU A 301 8.09 0.64 -10.39
N PHE A 302 8.43 0.47 -9.11
CA PHE A 302 9.05 1.53 -8.31
C PHE A 302 10.35 2.07 -8.91
N ALA A 303 11.17 1.20 -9.48
CA ALA A 303 12.42 1.59 -10.12
C ALA A 303 12.23 2.57 -11.30
N TYR A 304 11.02 2.67 -11.83
CA TYR A 304 10.67 3.51 -12.98
C TYR A 304 9.90 4.77 -12.58
N LEU A 305 9.01 4.67 -11.58
CA LEU A 305 8.09 5.75 -11.20
C LEU A 305 8.78 6.94 -10.51
N THR A 306 9.90 6.70 -9.84
CA THR A 306 10.59 7.72 -9.01
C THR A 306 11.68 8.49 -9.77
N ARG A 307 11.83 8.27 -11.06
CA ARG A 307 12.97 8.78 -11.87
C ARG A 307 12.52 9.69 -13.00
N ARG A 308 13.44 10.54 -13.46
CA ARG A 308 13.28 11.39 -14.65
C ARG A 308 13.79 10.75 -15.94
N SER A 309 14.42 9.58 -15.85
CA SER A 309 14.92 8.77 -16.98
C SER A 309 14.72 7.30 -16.69
N PHE A 310 14.68 6.47 -17.73
CA PHE A 310 14.64 5.02 -17.55
C PHE A 310 15.87 4.54 -16.79
N PRO A 311 15.72 3.56 -15.89
CA PRO A 311 16.85 2.97 -15.17
C PRO A 311 17.75 2.22 -16.14
N THR A 312 19.05 2.28 -15.90
CA THR A 312 20.04 1.50 -16.64
C THR A 312 20.01 0.02 -16.23
N GLU A 313 20.56 -0.86 -17.09
CA GLU A 313 20.69 -2.29 -16.79
C GLU A 313 21.42 -2.54 -15.45
N ASN A 314 22.49 -1.79 -15.19
CA ASN A 314 23.28 -1.97 -13.96
C ASN A 314 22.53 -1.53 -12.69
N GLU A 315 21.74 -0.47 -12.75
CA GLU A 315 20.91 -0.05 -11.62
C GLU A 315 19.84 -1.08 -11.28
N LEU A 316 19.17 -1.63 -12.31
CA LEU A 316 18.20 -2.71 -12.13
C LEU A 316 18.87 -4.00 -11.63
N PHE A 317 20.02 -4.35 -12.19
CA PHE A 317 20.80 -5.51 -11.75
C PHE A 317 21.18 -5.41 -10.26
N GLN A 318 21.67 -4.26 -9.82
CA GLN A 318 22.00 -4.02 -8.41
C GLN A 318 20.77 -4.19 -7.51
N ALA A 319 19.64 -3.56 -7.87
CA ALA A 319 18.40 -3.65 -7.09
C ALA A 319 17.91 -5.10 -6.97
N TYR A 320 17.89 -5.85 -8.07
CA TYR A 320 17.42 -7.25 -8.06
C TYR A 320 18.38 -8.16 -7.31
N SER A 321 19.69 -7.99 -7.51
CA SER A 321 20.73 -8.77 -6.81
C SER A 321 20.70 -8.57 -5.31
N GLU A 322 20.47 -7.34 -4.86
CA GLU A 322 20.37 -7.03 -3.42
C GLU A 322 19.15 -7.69 -2.78
N VAL A 323 18.00 -7.68 -3.45
CA VAL A 323 16.79 -8.39 -2.99
C VAL A 323 17.05 -9.89 -2.95
N ILE A 324 17.59 -10.49 -4.02
CA ILE A 324 17.91 -11.92 -4.11
C ILE A 324 18.86 -12.34 -2.99
N GLY A 325 19.90 -11.54 -2.73
CA GLY A 325 20.88 -11.82 -1.67
C GLY A 325 20.28 -11.82 -0.26
N LYS A 326 19.29 -10.97 -0.01
CA LYS A 326 18.66 -10.84 1.32
C LYS A 326 17.55 -11.85 1.62
N VAL A 327 17.04 -12.58 0.62
CA VAL A 327 15.99 -13.61 0.84
C VAL A 327 16.53 -14.97 1.29
N ASN A 328 17.83 -15.07 1.61
CA ASN A 328 18.46 -16.25 2.23
C ASN A 328 18.16 -17.60 1.52
N GLY A 329 18.10 -17.58 0.19
CA GLY A 329 17.84 -18.78 -0.63
C GLY A 329 16.36 -19.17 -0.76
N ALA A 330 15.42 -18.40 -0.19
CA ALA A 330 14.00 -18.60 -0.45
C ALA A 330 13.63 -18.21 -1.90
N SER A 331 12.53 -18.74 -2.41
CA SER A 331 12.10 -18.45 -3.79
C SER A 331 11.65 -17.00 -3.96
N ILE A 332 11.91 -16.44 -5.14
CA ILE A 332 11.48 -15.10 -5.53
C ILE A 332 10.89 -15.11 -6.94
N THR A 333 9.74 -14.46 -7.11
CA THR A 333 9.12 -14.23 -8.41
C THR A 333 9.21 -12.76 -8.76
N ILE A 334 9.99 -12.42 -9.79
CA ILE A 334 10.19 -11.04 -10.25
C ILE A 334 9.21 -10.78 -11.40
N ARG A 335 8.27 -9.86 -11.20
CA ARG A 335 7.34 -9.42 -12.23
C ARG A 335 8.03 -8.36 -13.10
N THR A 336 8.00 -8.53 -14.42
CA THR A 336 8.41 -7.47 -15.34
C THR A 336 7.49 -6.27 -15.20
N ILE A 337 7.94 -5.11 -15.65
CA ILE A 337 7.24 -3.84 -15.51
C ILE A 337 5.77 -3.94 -15.89
N ASP A 338 4.90 -3.45 -15.00
CA ASP A 338 3.45 -3.36 -15.18
C ASP A 338 2.99 -1.91 -14.95
N ILE A 339 3.40 -1.03 -15.85
CA ILE A 339 3.07 0.39 -15.80
C ILE A 339 2.35 0.74 -17.11
N GLY A 340 1.29 1.54 -17.02
CA GLY A 340 0.64 2.16 -18.16
C GLY A 340 1.41 3.39 -18.65
N GLY A 341 1.23 3.73 -19.92
CA GLY A 341 1.87 4.89 -20.55
C GLY A 341 1.55 6.21 -19.87
N ASP A 342 0.39 6.30 -19.19
CA ASP A 342 -0.04 7.46 -18.40
C ASP A 342 0.92 7.79 -17.24
N LYS A 343 1.42 6.76 -16.53
CA LYS A 343 2.31 6.91 -15.37
C LYS A 343 3.75 7.24 -15.75
N ILE A 344 4.18 6.90 -16.95
CA ILE A 344 5.53 7.19 -17.49
C ILE A 344 5.48 8.10 -18.72
N SER A 345 4.37 8.78 -18.96
CA SER A 345 4.20 9.73 -20.07
C SER A 345 5.30 10.80 -20.11
N HIS A 346 5.79 11.22 -18.93
CA HIS A 346 6.90 12.16 -18.81
C HIS A 346 8.24 11.60 -19.34
N LEU A 347 8.40 10.27 -19.42
CA LEU A 347 9.59 9.60 -19.99
C LEU A 347 9.40 9.27 -21.48
N MET A 348 8.15 9.04 -21.92
CA MET A 348 7.82 8.56 -23.26
C MET A 348 7.31 9.64 -24.20
N GLY A 349 6.94 10.84 -23.67
CA GLY A 349 6.40 11.95 -24.49
C GLY A 349 5.05 11.67 -25.13
N ASN A 350 4.32 10.65 -24.68
CA ASN A 350 3.05 10.22 -25.25
C ASN A 350 1.85 10.98 -24.66
N ALA A 351 0.78 11.10 -25.46
CA ALA A 351 -0.48 11.68 -25.00
C ALA A 351 -1.16 10.79 -23.95
N LEU A 352 -1.90 11.41 -23.02
CA LEU A 352 -2.71 10.72 -22.02
C LEU A 352 -3.73 9.78 -22.70
N GLU A 353 -3.71 8.52 -22.33
CA GLU A 353 -4.70 7.55 -22.74
C GLU A 353 -6.02 7.77 -22.00
N ARG A 354 -7.16 7.55 -22.67
CA ARG A 354 -8.48 7.67 -22.04
C ARG A 354 -8.79 6.54 -21.07
N ASN A 355 -8.26 5.34 -21.31
CA ASN A 355 -8.47 4.13 -20.52
C ASN A 355 -7.12 3.42 -20.28
N PRO A 356 -6.24 3.94 -19.41
CA PRO A 356 -4.87 3.42 -19.22
C PRO A 356 -4.86 1.94 -18.79
N GLU A 357 -5.82 1.53 -17.97
CA GLU A 357 -5.91 0.15 -17.48
C GLU A 357 -6.21 -0.87 -18.60
N LEU A 358 -6.88 -0.44 -19.68
CA LEU A 358 -7.16 -1.26 -20.86
C LEU A 358 -6.22 -0.97 -22.04
N GLY A 359 -5.30 -0.02 -21.86
CA GLY A 359 -4.48 0.56 -22.91
C GLY A 359 -3.10 -0.06 -23.06
N TRP A 360 -2.15 0.80 -23.31
CA TRP A 360 -0.75 0.48 -23.58
C TRP A 360 0.03 0.36 -22.26
N ARG A 361 0.04 -0.85 -21.69
CA ARG A 361 0.75 -1.18 -20.43
C ARG A 361 1.42 -2.55 -20.50
N ALA A 362 2.37 -2.78 -19.60
CA ALA A 362 3.02 -4.05 -19.36
C ALA A 362 3.59 -4.68 -20.65
N VAL A 363 3.23 -5.91 -20.99
CA VAL A 363 3.75 -6.61 -22.19
C VAL A 363 3.42 -5.91 -23.50
N ARG A 364 2.32 -5.16 -23.59
CA ARG A 364 1.97 -4.39 -24.79
C ARG A 364 3.01 -3.29 -25.02
N MET A 365 3.39 -2.59 -23.97
CA MET A 365 4.48 -1.62 -24.00
C MET A 365 5.83 -2.31 -24.27
N ALA A 366 6.07 -3.47 -23.66
CA ALA A 366 7.29 -4.23 -23.81
C ALA A 366 7.56 -4.67 -25.27
N ILE A 367 6.50 -5.02 -25.99
CA ILE A 367 6.58 -5.43 -27.41
C ILE A 367 6.95 -4.24 -28.29
N ASP A 368 6.45 -3.05 -28.00
CA ASP A 368 6.69 -1.83 -28.77
C ASP A 368 8.01 -1.15 -28.37
N CYS A 369 8.33 -1.12 -27.08
CA CYS A 369 9.54 -0.49 -26.53
C CYS A 369 10.58 -1.55 -26.11
N GLN A 370 11.02 -2.36 -27.08
CA GLN A 370 11.89 -3.52 -26.84
C GLN A 370 13.19 -3.19 -26.10
N GLU A 371 13.74 -2.00 -26.29
CA GLU A 371 14.98 -1.57 -25.63
C GLU A 371 14.81 -1.51 -24.09
N VAL A 372 13.76 -0.85 -23.61
CA VAL A 372 13.47 -0.74 -22.18
C VAL A 372 13.21 -2.11 -21.56
N PHE A 373 12.44 -2.94 -22.27
CA PHE A 373 12.11 -4.28 -21.81
C PHE A 373 13.32 -5.21 -21.82
N THR A 374 14.14 -5.18 -22.87
CA THR A 374 15.38 -5.97 -22.97
C THR A 374 16.36 -5.59 -21.87
N THR A 375 16.49 -4.30 -21.57
CA THR A 375 17.29 -3.79 -20.44
C THR A 375 16.85 -4.43 -19.11
N GLN A 376 15.54 -4.47 -18.85
CA GLN A 376 15.01 -5.11 -17.64
C GLN A 376 15.27 -6.62 -17.63
N ILE A 377 14.97 -7.32 -18.73
CA ILE A 377 15.19 -8.78 -18.83
C ILE A 377 16.65 -9.13 -18.59
N ARG A 378 17.60 -8.42 -19.23
CA ARG A 378 19.03 -8.65 -19.04
C ARG A 378 19.43 -8.48 -17.56
N ALA A 379 18.94 -7.44 -16.91
CA ALA A 379 19.19 -7.21 -15.50
C ALA A 379 18.64 -8.35 -14.61
N ILE A 380 17.42 -8.85 -14.91
CA ILE A 380 16.83 -9.99 -14.19
C ILE A 380 17.65 -11.26 -14.42
N LEU A 381 18.05 -11.55 -15.67
CA LEU A 381 18.88 -12.72 -16.00
C LEU A 381 20.22 -12.68 -15.26
N ARG A 382 20.94 -11.56 -15.30
CA ARG A 382 22.22 -11.38 -14.60
C ARG A 382 22.06 -11.56 -13.08
N ALA A 383 21.02 -10.99 -12.50
CA ALA A 383 20.74 -11.13 -11.07
C ALA A 383 20.37 -12.57 -10.71
N ALA A 384 19.56 -13.25 -11.52
CA ALA A 384 19.17 -14.63 -11.33
C ALA A 384 20.36 -15.61 -11.40
N ALA A 385 21.41 -15.27 -12.15
CA ALA A 385 22.64 -16.07 -12.20
C ALA A 385 23.41 -16.11 -10.87
N LEU A 386 23.15 -15.14 -9.96
CA LEU A 386 23.74 -15.13 -8.60
C LEU A 386 22.95 -16.00 -7.62
N ALA A 387 21.77 -16.44 -8.00
CA ALA A 387 20.85 -17.21 -7.19
C ALA A 387 21.09 -18.73 -7.34
N LYS A 388 20.51 -19.52 -6.42
CA LYS A 388 20.47 -20.97 -6.60
C LYS A 388 19.63 -21.35 -7.81
N PRO A 389 19.94 -22.42 -8.54
CA PRO A 389 19.11 -22.88 -9.66
C PRO A 389 17.64 -23.04 -9.24
N GLY A 390 16.72 -22.44 -10.01
CA GLY A 390 15.28 -22.49 -9.74
C GLY A 390 14.77 -21.60 -8.59
N GLN A 391 15.62 -20.84 -7.92
CA GLN A 391 15.22 -19.90 -6.87
C GLN A 391 14.45 -18.68 -7.44
N VAL A 392 14.84 -18.20 -8.62
CA VAL A 392 14.24 -17.03 -9.28
C VAL A 392 13.29 -17.46 -10.37
N GLY A 393 12.09 -16.89 -10.37
CA GLY A 393 11.14 -16.95 -11.47
C GLY A 393 10.90 -15.57 -12.06
N ILE A 394 10.74 -15.50 -13.38
CA ILE A 394 10.29 -14.30 -14.09
C ILE A 394 8.79 -14.42 -14.39
N LEU A 395 8.04 -13.35 -14.15
CA LEU A 395 6.59 -13.29 -14.30
C LEU A 395 6.20 -12.18 -15.26
N PHE A 396 5.45 -12.53 -16.31
CA PHE A 396 4.97 -11.59 -17.32
C PHE A 396 3.50 -11.21 -17.04
N PRO A 397 3.21 -9.92 -16.75
CA PRO A 397 1.85 -9.41 -16.53
C PRO A 397 1.13 -9.13 -17.86
N MET A 398 -0.20 -9.00 -17.81
CA MET A 398 -1.05 -8.51 -18.91
C MET A 398 -0.98 -9.31 -20.22
N ILE A 399 -0.54 -10.56 -20.19
CA ILE A 399 -0.66 -11.46 -21.34
C ILE A 399 -2.15 -11.67 -21.63
N SER A 400 -2.56 -11.52 -22.88
CA SER A 400 -3.96 -11.68 -23.31
C SER A 400 -4.16 -12.81 -24.33
N ASN A 401 -3.09 -13.20 -25.04
CA ASN A 401 -3.11 -14.25 -26.05
C ASN A 401 -1.76 -14.98 -26.12
N ILE A 402 -1.72 -16.10 -26.84
CA ILE A 402 -0.54 -16.96 -26.92
C ILE A 402 0.57 -16.34 -27.78
N GLU A 403 0.21 -15.50 -28.73
CA GLU A 403 1.14 -14.81 -29.63
C GLU A 403 1.98 -13.81 -28.83
N GLU A 404 1.37 -13.07 -27.92
CA GLU A 404 2.08 -12.16 -27.01
C GLU A 404 3.09 -12.94 -26.16
N LEU A 405 2.67 -14.06 -25.56
CA LEU A 405 3.57 -14.89 -24.75
C LEU A 405 4.78 -15.36 -25.59
N ARG A 406 4.54 -15.86 -26.79
CA ARG A 406 5.61 -16.34 -27.67
C ARG A 406 6.54 -15.22 -28.09
N LYS A 407 6.03 -14.02 -28.33
CA LYS A 407 6.84 -12.85 -28.63
C LYS A 407 7.74 -12.45 -27.46
N ILE A 408 7.19 -12.43 -26.25
CA ILE A 408 7.95 -12.14 -25.03
C ILE A 408 9.02 -13.21 -24.77
N LYS A 409 8.72 -14.49 -24.99
CA LYS A 409 9.71 -15.59 -24.90
C LYS A 409 10.82 -15.42 -25.93
N GLN A 410 10.52 -14.95 -27.13
CA GLN A 410 11.56 -14.64 -28.14
C GLN A 410 12.50 -13.53 -27.66
N LEU A 411 11.97 -12.44 -27.09
CA LEU A 411 12.77 -11.36 -26.53
C LEU A 411 13.63 -11.85 -25.34
N LEU A 412 13.08 -12.68 -24.49
CA LEU A 412 13.82 -13.31 -23.39
C LEU A 412 14.98 -14.16 -23.90
N ASN A 413 14.74 -15.02 -24.90
CA ASN A 413 15.77 -15.86 -25.49
C ASN A 413 16.87 -15.04 -26.17
N GLN A 414 16.51 -13.97 -26.89
CA GLN A 414 17.49 -13.04 -27.49
C GLN A 414 18.36 -12.36 -26.43
N ALA A 415 17.75 -11.91 -25.31
CA ALA A 415 18.49 -11.33 -24.20
C ALA A 415 19.46 -12.35 -23.57
N HIS A 416 19.00 -13.59 -23.39
CA HIS A 416 19.79 -14.70 -22.89
C HIS A 416 21.00 -14.99 -23.82
N GLU A 417 20.79 -15.15 -25.13
CA GLU A 417 21.86 -15.35 -26.09
C GLU A 417 22.87 -14.19 -26.13
N ASN A 418 22.38 -12.95 -26.01
CA ASN A 418 23.25 -11.78 -26.00
C ASN A 418 24.16 -11.76 -24.77
N LEU A 419 23.67 -12.17 -23.59
CA LEU A 419 24.50 -12.32 -22.39
C LEU A 419 25.57 -13.40 -22.56
N ILE A 420 25.21 -14.57 -23.14
CA ILE A 420 26.17 -15.64 -23.43
C ILE A 420 27.28 -15.13 -24.36
N ARG A 421 26.90 -14.45 -25.45
CA ARG A 421 27.91 -13.89 -26.43
C ARG A 421 28.80 -12.84 -25.76
N ALA A 422 28.29 -12.08 -24.82
CA ALA A 422 29.05 -11.08 -24.07
C ALA A 422 29.87 -11.68 -22.90
N ASN A 423 29.79 -13.00 -22.67
CA ASN A 423 30.39 -13.68 -21.52
C ASN A 423 29.95 -13.09 -20.16
N GLU A 424 28.69 -12.64 -20.10
CA GLU A 424 28.05 -12.07 -18.90
C GLU A 424 27.33 -13.16 -18.10
N PRO A 425 27.16 -12.98 -16.76
CA PRO A 425 26.42 -13.92 -15.92
C PRO A 425 25.01 -14.18 -16.43
N ASN A 426 24.59 -15.44 -16.44
CA ASN A 426 23.34 -15.88 -17.01
C ASN A 426 22.85 -17.16 -16.33
N PRO A 427 21.57 -17.28 -15.92
CA PRO A 427 21.09 -18.47 -15.21
C PRO A 427 20.92 -19.67 -16.13
N GLU A 428 21.27 -20.85 -15.64
CA GLU A 428 21.06 -22.10 -16.39
C GLU A 428 19.58 -22.49 -16.46
N ASN A 429 18.76 -22.11 -15.47
CA ASN A 429 17.38 -22.58 -15.34
C ASN A 429 16.49 -21.51 -14.71
N LEU A 430 16.05 -20.52 -15.50
CA LEU A 430 15.08 -19.52 -15.08
C LEU A 430 13.66 -20.04 -15.27
N LYS A 431 12.83 -20.02 -14.21
CA LYS A 431 11.42 -20.38 -14.31
C LYS A 431 10.61 -19.25 -14.92
N ILE A 432 9.81 -19.57 -15.95
CA ILE A 432 8.98 -18.62 -16.69
C ILE A 432 7.53 -18.79 -16.28
N GLY A 433 6.90 -17.70 -15.84
CA GLY A 433 5.48 -17.67 -15.50
C GLY A 433 4.74 -16.52 -16.16
N ILE A 434 3.42 -16.64 -16.18
CA ILE A 434 2.52 -15.56 -16.59
C ILE A 434 1.56 -15.20 -15.46
N MET A 435 1.17 -13.91 -15.42
CA MET A 435 0.09 -13.48 -14.54
C MET A 435 -1.25 -13.75 -15.23
N VAL A 436 -2.05 -14.60 -14.59
CA VAL A 436 -3.41 -14.90 -15.06
C VAL A 436 -4.34 -13.88 -14.44
N GLU A 437 -4.57 -12.80 -15.18
CA GLU A 437 -5.35 -11.65 -14.73
C GLU A 437 -6.30 -11.15 -15.81
N ILE A 438 -6.17 -11.65 -17.04
CA ILE A 438 -7.10 -11.39 -18.14
C ILE A 438 -7.97 -12.61 -18.36
N PRO A 439 -9.31 -12.46 -18.44
CA PRO A 439 -10.24 -13.59 -18.57
C PRO A 439 -9.95 -14.52 -19.77
N SER A 440 -9.43 -13.99 -20.89
CA SER A 440 -9.06 -14.81 -22.05
C SER A 440 -7.98 -15.83 -21.73
N VAL A 441 -7.00 -15.48 -20.90
CA VAL A 441 -5.93 -16.39 -20.44
C VAL A 441 -6.48 -17.41 -19.46
N ALA A 442 -7.32 -16.96 -18.52
CA ALA A 442 -7.96 -17.86 -17.56
C ALA A 442 -8.80 -18.93 -18.27
N LEU A 443 -9.59 -18.57 -19.29
CA LEU A 443 -10.40 -19.49 -20.11
C LEU A 443 -9.56 -20.47 -20.93
N LEU A 444 -8.39 -20.04 -21.42
CA LEU A 444 -7.50 -20.84 -22.26
C LEU A 444 -6.28 -21.37 -21.49
N ALA A 445 -6.37 -21.44 -20.17
CA ALA A 445 -5.26 -21.82 -19.29
C ALA A 445 -4.54 -23.12 -19.71
N ASP A 446 -5.25 -24.09 -20.27
CA ASP A 446 -4.69 -25.35 -20.75
C ASP A 446 -3.67 -25.19 -21.89
N ARG A 447 -3.84 -24.15 -22.70
CA ARG A 447 -2.90 -23.82 -23.79
C ARG A 447 -1.64 -23.16 -23.23
N PHE A 448 -1.82 -22.24 -22.31
CA PHE A 448 -0.72 -21.52 -21.66
C PHE A 448 0.09 -22.43 -20.73
N ALA A 449 -0.55 -23.39 -20.06
CA ALA A 449 0.11 -24.34 -19.18
C ALA A 449 1.19 -25.19 -19.88
N LYS A 450 1.12 -25.35 -21.21
CA LYS A 450 2.11 -26.06 -22.02
C LYS A 450 3.34 -25.20 -22.36
N GLU A 451 3.25 -23.90 -22.15
CA GLU A 451 4.24 -22.91 -22.58
C GLU A 451 5.00 -22.28 -21.40
N VAL A 452 4.56 -22.49 -20.16
CA VAL A 452 5.13 -21.85 -18.96
C VAL A 452 5.37 -22.83 -17.83
N ASP A 453 6.22 -22.46 -16.86
CA ASP A 453 6.53 -23.28 -15.69
C ASP A 453 5.54 -23.06 -14.53
N PHE A 454 4.85 -21.90 -14.49
CA PHE A 454 3.91 -21.58 -13.42
C PHE A 454 2.92 -20.49 -13.79
N PHE A 455 1.81 -20.46 -13.05
CA PHE A 455 0.83 -19.37 -13.07
C PHE A 455 0.87 -18.57 -11.75
N ALA A 456 0.70 -17.24 -11.87
CA ALA A 456 0.37 -16.39 -10.74
C ALA A 456 -0.97 -15.71 -11.03
N ILE A 457 -1.99 -15.98 -10.23
CA ILE A 457 -3.32 -15.37 -10.42
C ILE A 457 -3.31 -13.96 -9.84
N GLY A 458 -3.42 -12.96 -10.72
CA GLY A 458 -3.58 -11.55 -10.40
C GLY A 458 -5.06 -11.21 -10.15
N SER A 459 -5.59 -11.59 -8.98
CA SER A 459 -7.03 -11.51 -8.72
C SER A 459 -7.59 -10.09 -8.81
N ASN A 460 -6.79 -9.06 -8.54
CA ASN A 460 -7.25 -7.67 -8.61
C ASN A 460 -7.70 -7.30 -10.03
N ASP A 461 -6.83 -7.52 -11.00
CA ASP A 461 -7.11 -7.22 -12.39
C ASP A 461 -8.06 -8.27 -13.01
N LEU A 462 -7.99 -9.53 -12.58
CA LEU A 462 -8.95 -10.55 -13.00
C LEU A 462 -10.40 -10.17 -12.65
N VAL A 463 -10.66 -9.66 -11.44
CA VAL A 463 -11.98 -9.16 -11.03
C VAL A 463 -12.37 -7.95 -11.90
N GLN A 464 -11.47 -6.97 -12.01
CA GLN A 464 -11.70 -5.74 -12.78
C GLN A 464 -12.07 -6.04 -14.23
N TYR A 465 -11.34 -6.90 -14.91
CA TYR A 465 -11.58 -7.22 -16.32
C TYR A 465 -12.75 -8.20 -16.53
N THR A 466 -12.98 -9.11 -15.59
CA THR A 466 -14.15 -10.02 -15.67
C THR A 466 -15.45 -9.25 -15.53
N LEU A 467 -15.51 -8.27 -14.62
CA LEU A 467 -16.71 -7.50 -14.33
C LEU A 467 -16.76 -6.19 -15.12
N ALA A 468 -15.71 -5.84 -15.88
CA ALA A 468 -15.58 -4.57 -16.60
C ALA A 468 -15.77 -3.35 -15.68
N VAL A 469 -15.19 -3.38 -14.49
CA VAL A 469 -15.35 -2.37 -13.44
C VAL A 469 -14.00 -1.79 -13.08
N ASP A 470 -13.87 -0.47 -13.18
CA ASP A 470 -12.73 0.27 -12.67
C ASP A 470 -12.82 0.38 -11.14
N ARG A 471 -11.95 -0.34 -10.43
CA ARG A 471 -11.89 -0.37 -8.95
C ARG A 471 -11.50 0.98 -8.33
N THR A 472 -10.89 1.87 -9.10
CA THR A 472 -10.47 3.21 -8.64
C THR A 472 -11.56 4.25 -8.79
N ASN A 473 -12.58 3.99 -9.61
CA ASN A 473 -13.70 4.89 -9.86
C ASN A 473 -14.75 4.75 -8.74
N SER A 474 -14.86 5.75 -7.87
CA SER A 474 -15.77 5.77 -6.71
C SER A 474 -17.25 5.55 -7.05
N LYS A 475 -17.68 5.84 -8.30
CA LYS A 475 -19.08 5.65 -8.73
C LYS A 475 -19.44 4.19 -9.00
N VAL A 476 -18.46 3.37 -9.39
CA VAL A 476 -18.67 1.97 -9.80
C VAL A 476 -17.88 0.97 -8.98
N SER A 477 -16.96 1.40 -8.12
CA SER A 477 -16.12 0.52 -7.30
C SER A 477 -16.91 -0.43 -6.40
N HIS A 478 -18.16 -0.10 -6.05
CA HIS A 478 -19.06 -1.00 -5.32
C HIS A 478 -19.46 -2.26 -6.12
N LEU A 479 -19.28 -2.26 -7.44
CA LEU A 479 -19.49 -3.41 -8.33
C LEU A 479 -18.25 -4.33 -8.39
N TYR A 480 -17.11 -3.89 -7.86
CA TYR A 480 -15.92 -4.71 -7.75
C TYR A 480 -16.10 -5.75 -6.64
N GLN A 481 -16.45 -6.97 -7.02
CA GLN A 481 -16.83 -8.06 -6.11
C GLN A 481 -15.91 -9.28 -6.29
N PRO A 482 -14.92 -9.47 -5.42
CA PRO A 482 -14.00 -10.62 -5.51
C PRO A 482 -14.69 -11.98 -5.40
N ALA A 483 -15.81 -12.06 -4.67
CA ALA A 483 -16.62 -13.27 -4.52
C ALA A 483 -17.62 -13.48 -5.68
N ASN A 484 -17.49 -12.75 -6.79
CA ASN A 484 -18.39 -12.94 -7.94
C ASN A 484 -18.25 -14.38 -8.50
N PRO A 485 -19.37 -15.08 -8.76
CA PRO A 485 -19.34 -16.46 -9.27
C PRO A 485 -18.45 -16.65 -10.50
N ALA A 486 -18.47 -15.72 -11.46
CA ALA A 486 -17.63 -15.81 -12.66
C ALA A 486 -16.14 -15.76 -12.32
N VAL A 487 -15.74 -14.90 -11.37
CA VAL A 487 -14.34 -14.79 -10.91
C VAL A 487 -13.90 -16.08 -10.21
N ILE A 488 -14.72 -16.57 -9.28
CA ILE A 488 -14.43 -17.80 -8.53
C ILE A 488 -14.31 -19.00 -9.47
N GLN A 489 -15.18 -19.12 -10.45
CA GLN A 489 -15.12 -20.18 -11.46
C GLN A 489 -13.86 -20.08 -12.33
N LEU A 490 -13.45 -18.88 -12.74
CA LEU A 490 -12.18 -18.68 -13.47
C LEU A 490 -10.97 -19.11 -12.63
N ILE A 491 -10.92 -18.73 -11.34
CA ILE A 491 -9.85 -19.15 -10.44
C ILE A 491 -9.84 -20.67 -10.29
N ALA A 492 -11.00 -21.29 -10.04
CA ALA A 492 -11.15 -22.75 -9.93
C ALA A 492 -10.67 -23.46 -11.19
N HIS A 493 -11.04 -22.95 -12.36
CA HIS A 493 -10.61 -23.49 -13.65
C HIS A 493 -9.09 -23.45 -13.81
N VAL A 494 -8.46 -22.31 -13.55
CA VAL A 494 -7.00 -22.14 -13.65
C VAL A 494 -6.28 -23.08 -12.71
N VAL A 495 -6.74 -23.22 -11.46
CA VAL A 495 -6.15 -24.13 -10.47
C VAL A 495 -6.28 -25.59 -10.92
N LYS A 496 -7.45 -25.98 -11.45
CA LYS A 496 -7.69 -27.32 -12.01
C LYS A 496 -6.73 -27.63 -13.17
N VAL A 497 -6.59 -26.68 -14.11
CA VAL A 497 -5.68 -26.83 -15.26
C VAL A 497 -4.23 -26.93 -14.79
N ALA A 498 -3.79 -26.06 -13.87
CA ALA A 498 -2.42 -26.12 -13.33
C ALA A 498 -2.12 -27.49 -12.70
N ARG A 499 -3.07 -28.06 -11.94
CA ARG A 499 -2.96 -29.41 -11.35
C ARG A 499 -2.85 -30.48 -12.43
N GLN A 500 -3.65 -30.41 -13.51
CA GLN A 500 -3.63 -31.35 -14.63
C GLN A 500 -2.31 -31.34 -15.40
N HIS A 501 -1.70 -30.17 -15.56
CA HIS A 501 -0.42 -29.98 -16.25
C HIS A 501 0.80 -30.08 -15.32
N ASN A 502 0.58 -30.32 -14.02
CA ASN A 502 1.63 -30.40 -13.00
C ASN A 502 2.52 -29.15 -12.97
N ILE A 503 1.94 -27.99 -13.18
CA ILE A 503 2.61 -26.69 -13.02
C ILE A 503 2.16 -26.01 -11.73
N ARG A 504 3.05 -25.20 -11.16
CA ARG A 504 2.77 -24.44 -9.95
C ARG A 504 1.75 -23.33 -10.24
N VAL A 505 0.81 -23.11 -9.29
CA VAL A 505 -0.12 -21.98 -9.33
C VAL A 505 -0.13 -21.26 -7.99
N SER A 506 0.02 -19.94 -8.02
CA SER A 506 -0.09 -19.04 -6.87
C SER A 506 -1.19 -18.01 -7.08
N LEU A 507 -1.64 -17.38 -6.00
CA LEU A 507 -2.52 -16.22 -6.06
C LEU A 507 -1.86 -15.05 -5.33
N CYS A 508 -1.75 -13.89 -5.98
CA CYS A 508 -1.00 -12.74 -5.48
C CYS A 508 -1.81 -11.42 -5.41
N GLY A 509 -3.11 -11.45 -5.65
CA GLY A 509 -4.00 -10.32 -5.46
C GLY A 509 -4.38 -10.11 -3.98
N GLU A 510 -5.14 -9.06 -3.70
CA GLU A 510 -5.50 -8.65 -2.34
C GLU A 510 -6.27 -9.71 -1.55
N ILE A 511 -7.11 -10.51 -2.23
CA ILE A 511 -7.87 -11.60 -1.58
C ILE A 511 -6.97 -12.69 -0.98
N ALA A 512 -5.70 -12.81 -1.40
CA ALA A 512 -4.74 -13.74 -0.80
C ALA A 512 -4.49 -13.47 0.69
N GLY A 513 -4.53 -12.20 1.08
CA GLY A 513 -4.32 -11.75 2.46
C GLY A 513 -5.60 -11.50 3.25
N ASP A 514 -6.77 -11.54 2.61
CA ASP A 514 -8.05 -11.39 3.30
C ASP A 514 -8.44 -12.72 3.95
N ILE A 515 -8.41 -12.75 5.28
CA ILE A 515 -8.70 -13.94 6.07
C ILE A 515 -10.08 -14.55 5.79
N ARG A 516 -11.06 -13.75 5.36
CA ARG A 516 -12.42 -14.21 5.02
C ARG A 516 -12.40 -15.20 3.84
N TYR A 517 -11.45 -15.01 2.91
CA TYR A 517 -11.32 -15.82 1.72
C TYR A 517 -10.31 -16.98 1.85
N THR A 518 -9.55 -17.07 2.94
CA THR A 518 -8.53 -18.11 3.09
C THR A 518 -9.09 -19.51 2.91
N VAL A 519 -10.25 -19.82 3.52
CA VAL A 519 -10.89 -21.13 3.39
C VAL A 519 -11.39 -21.40 1.96
N LEU A 520 -11.88 -20.35 1.27
CA LEU A 520 -12.26 -20.43 -0.15
C LEU A 520 -11.06 -20.80 -1.01
N LEU A 521 -9.95 -20.08 -0.87
CA LEU A 521 -8.75 -20.29 -1.68
C LEU A 521 -8.16 -21.68 -1.46
N LEU A 522 -8.13 -22.18 -0.22
CA LEU A 522 -7.70 -23.55 0.10
C LEU A 522 -8.65 -24.58 -0.51
N GLY A 523 -9.97 -24.35 -0.44
CA GLY A 523 -11.00 -25.20 -1.00
C GLY A 523 -11.00 -25.22 -2.53
N LEU A 524 -10.60 -24.15 -3.19
CA LEU A 524 -10.35 -24.13 -4.64
C LEU A 524 -9.07 -24.90 -5.04
N GLY A 525 -8.27 -25.34 -4.07
CA GLY A 525 -7.06 -26.12 -4.30
C GLY A 525 -5.77 -25.32 -4.40
N LEU A 526 -5.79 -24.03 -4.06
CA LEU A 526 -4.57 -23.21 -3.98
C LEU A 526 -3.69 -23.67 -2.80
N ARG A 527 -2.38 -23.73 -3.03
CA ARG A 527 -1.37 -24.11 -2.03
C ARG A 527 -0.20 -23.12 -1.97
N GLU A 528 -0.29 -22.01 -2.71
CA GLU A 528 0.65 -20.91 -2.67
C GLU A 528 -0.12 -19.59 -2.72
N LEU A 529 -0.01 -18.79 -1.64
CA LEU A 529 -0.65 -17.50 -1.48
C LEU A 529 0.41 -16.43 -1.25
N SER A 530 0.32 -15.32 -1.98
CA SER A 530 1.26 -14.21 -1.87
C SER A 530 0.52 -12.92 -1.53
N MET A 531 0.94 -12.26 -0.46
CA MET A 531 0.21 -11.14 0.14
C MET A 531 1.16 -10.11 0.76
N ASN A 532 0.61 -9.00 1.25
CA ASN A 532 1.38 -8.14 2.14
C ASN A 532 1.86 -8.96 3.36
N SER A 533 3.15 -8.88 3.68
CA SER A 533 3.78 -9.71 4.70
C SER A 533 3.12 -9.60 6.08
N ILE A 534 2.54 -8.44 6.42
CA ILE A 534 1.83 -8.20 7.69
C ILE A 534 0.61 -9.12 7.85
N LEU A 535 0.01 -9.58 6.75
CA LEU A 535 -1.18 -10.44 6.76
C LEU A 535 -0.85 -11.93 6.90
N ILE A 536 0.39 -12.34 6.64
CA ILE A 536 0.86 -13.72 6.68
C ILE A 536 0.54 -14.40 8.03
N PRO A 537 0.78 -13.77 9.19
CA PRO A 537 0.53 -14.41 10.48
C PRO A 537 -0.94 -14.85 10.66
N ALA A 538 -1.88 -13.99 10.25
CA ALA A 538 -3.31 -14.28 10.40
C ALA A 538 -3.76 -15.41 9.45
N VAL A 539 -3.33 -15.36 8.18
CA VAL A 539 -3.61 -16.41 7.19
C VAL A 539 -2.99 -17.75 7.61
N LYS A 540 -1.75 -17.71 8.13
CA LYS A 540 -1.06 -18.90 8.64
C LYS A 540 -1.83 -19.58 9.78
N GLN A 541 -2.40 -18.81 10.68
CA GLN A 541 -3.23 -19.34 11.75
C GLN A 541 -4.44 -20.09 11.20
N ILE A 542 -5.11 -19.57 10.19
CA ILE A 542 -6.25 -20.25 9.55
C ILE A 542 -5.78 -21.53 8.88
N VAL A 543 -4.73 -21.47 8.08
CA VAL A 543 -4.17 -22.65 7.40
C VAL A 543 -3.89 -23.79 8.38
N ARG A 544 -3.30 -23.49 9.53
CA ARG A 544 -2.95 -24.49 10.55
C ARG A 544 -4.15 -25.09 11.30
N ASN A 545 -5.30 -24.45 11.25
CA ASN A 545 -6.51 -24.88 11.96
C ASN A 545 -7.55 -25.58 11.07
N VAL A 546 -7.29 -25.71 9.77
CA VAL A 546 -8.24 -26.33 8.83
C VAL A 546 -7.64 -27.52 8.10
N SER A 547 -8.48 -28.43 7.61
CA SER A 547 -8.10 -29.52 6.72
C SER A 547 -8.33 -29.10 5.27
N ALA A 548 -7.32 -29.26 4.42
CA ALA A 548 -7.43 -28.92 3.01
C ALA A 548 -8.51 -29.76 2.31
N ALA A 549 -8.58 -31.05 2.60
CA ALA A 549 -9.58 -31.96 2.03
C ALA A 549 -11.02 -31.61 2.49
N GLU A 550 -11.19 -31.13 3.73
CA GLU A 550 -12.48 -30.65 4.21
C GLU A 550 -12.88 -29.35 3.51
N MET A 551 -11.93 -28.42 3.33
CA MET A 551 -12.21 -27.16 2.63
C MET A 551 -12.61 -27.40 1.16
N GLU A 552 -11.95 -28.33 0.45
CA GLU A 552 -12.34 -28.69 -0.92
C GLU A 552 -13.82 -29.15 -0.98
N LYS A 553 -14.27 -29.97 -0.02
CA LYS A 553 -15.67 -30.44 0.07
C LYS A 553 -16.66 -29.33 0.44
N LEU A 554 -16.27 -28.41 1.35
CA LEU A 554 -17.14 -27.33 1.81
C LEU A 554 -17.30 -26.23 0.76
N ILE A 555 -16.30 -26.03 -0.10
CA ILE A 555 -16.29 -24.97 -1.10
C ILE A 555 -16.90 -25.40 -2.43
N GLU A 556 -16.86 -26.69 -2.76
CA GLU A 556 -17.45 -27.21 -4.02
C GLU A 556 -18.89 -26.73 -4.27
N PRO A 557 -19.83 -26.77 -3.29
CA PRO A 557 -21.19 -26.25 -3.49
C PRO A 557 -21.25 -24.76 -3.80
N LEU A 558 -20.29 -23.94 -3.34
CA LEU A 558 -20.28 -22.50 -3.56
C LEU A 558 -20.03 -22.14 -5.02
N LEU A 559 -19.42 -23.04 -5.80
CA LEU A 559 -19.19 -22.86 -7.23
C LEU A 559 -20.48 -22.85 -8.06
N HIS A 560 -21.60 -23.26 -7.45
CA HIS A 560 -22.93 -23.34 -8.08
C HIS A 560 -23.89 -22.25 -7.60
N LEU A 561 -23.42 -21.33 -6.76
CA LEU A 561 -24.21 -20.19 -6.31
C LEU A 561 -24.25 -19.09 -7.38
N ASP A 562 -25.36 -18.36 -7.44
CA ASP A 562 -25.63 -17.41 -8.53
C ASP A 562 -25.13 -15.99 -8.24
N THR A 563 -24.96 -15.63 -6.96
CA THR A 563 -24.62 -14.26 -6.58
C THR A 563 -23.43 -14.17 -5.62
N SER A 564 -22.70 -13.05 -5.68
CA SER A 564 -21.61 -12.74 -4.73
C SER A 564 -22.10 -12.77 -3.28
N GLU A 565 -23.31 -12.25 -3.03
CA GLU A 565 -23.88 -12.16 -1.69
C GLU A 565 -24.16 -13.55 -1.09
N GLU A 566 -24.63 -14.50 -1.90
CA GLU A 566 -24.81 -15.89 -1.47
C GLU A 566 -23.49 -16.56 -1.12
N ILE A 567 -22.45 -16.35 -1.95
CA ILE A 567 -21.11 -16.88 -1.69
C ILE A 567 -20.55 -16.28 -0.39
N GLU A 568 -20.62 -14.97 -0.22
CA GLU A 568 -20.12 -14.30 1.00
C GLU A 568 -20.85 -14.78 2.26
N ARG A 569 -22.18 -14.87 2.22
CA ARG A 569 -22.98 -15.42 3.33
C ARG A 569 -22.61 -16.90 3.64
N ALA A 570 -22.33 -17.70 2.62
CA ALA A 570 -21.91 -19.07 2.81
C ALA A 570 -20.51 -19.15 3.44
N LEU A 571 -19.58 -18.31 2.98
CA LEU A 571 -18.24 -18.20 3.54
C LEU A 571 -18.28 -17.72 5.00
N ASP A 572 -19.09 -16.74 5.32
CA ASP A 572 -19.28 -16.27 6.71
C ASP A 572 -19.74 -17.40 7.62
N LYS A 573 -20.74 -18.20 7.18
CA LYS A 573 -21.22 -19.36 7.95
C LYS A 573 -20.12 -20.41 8.14
N ILE A 574 -19.31 -20.66 7.12
CA ILE A 574 -18.18 -21.60 7.22
C ILE A 574 -17.14 -21.05 8.20
N ASN A 575 -16.75 -19.79 8.07
CA ASN A 575 -15.77 -19.15 8.95
C ASN A 575 -16.24 -19.14 10.43
N VAL A 576 -17.51 -18.83 10.69
CA VAL A 576 -18.11 -18.92 12.04
C VAL A 576 -18.04 -20.33 12.57
N LYS A 577 -18.45 -21.33 11.78
CA LYS A 577 -18.42 -22.76 12.17
C LYS A 577 -17.01 -23.23 12.53
N LEU A 578 -16.00 -22.71 11.84
CA LEU A 578 -14.59 -23.01 12.06
C LEU A 578 -13.94 -22.17 13.17
N GLY A 579 -14.66 -21.21 13.76
CA GLY A 579 -14.13 -20.31 14.80
C GLY A 579 -13.09 -19.33 14.28
N LEU A 580 -13.18 -18.96 13.02
CA LEU A 580 -12.22 -18.09 12.30
C LEU A 580 -12.69 -16.62 12.24
N GLN A 581 -13.34 -16.10 13.29
CA GLN A 581 -13.80 -14.71 13.37
C GLN A 581 -12.76 -13.77 13.98
#